data_5a1646cd27ef087d543a6d71da5efba8
#
_entry.id   5a1646cd27ef087d543a6d71da5efba8
#
_cell.length_a   1.000
_cell.length_b   1.000
_cell.length_c   1.000
_cell.angle_alpha   90.00
_cell.angle_beta   90.00
_cell.angle_gamma   90.00
#
_symmetry.space_group_name_H-M   'P 1'
#
loop_
_entity.id
_entity.type
_entity.pdbx_description
1 polymer ?
#
loop_
_entity_poly.entity_id
_entity_poly.type
_entity_poly.pdbx_seq_one_letter_code
_entity_poly.pdbx_strand_id
1 'polypeptide(L)'
;MCLGFSGAKDSVVILDLAERSGIKYNASYANTTVDPPGTISFIKKNYSQVRILQPKQSFFQLIETKGLPGRMRRFCCEKLKEQYGIGQRIIEGMRSEESQLRALYEPEQCDARKWMKDAKHILPILNWSETDVWNYIRKYNLAYSKYYDAPYNLSRHGCVGCPLAGCKQMQKEFKMFPGYAKRMIVSIERYMNNKPNNALARNFSDPYEAFYFYINEMPMQDIRRLKKGLFYFNAKEVIRKEILNRIE
;
A
#
# COMPACT_ATOMS: atom_id res chain seq x y z
N MET A 1 -3.10 -21.47 -11.88
CA MET A 1 -3.12 -19.99 -11.90
C MET A 1 -2.72 -19.47 -10.54
N CYS A 2 -2.14 -18.28 -10.43
CA CYS A 2 -1.91 -17.61 -9.17
C CYS A 2 -3.10 -16.71 -8.82
N LEU A 3 -3.47 -16.60 -7.54
CA LEU A 3 -4.46 -15.65 -7.04
C LEU A 3 -3.77 -14.71 -6.06
N GLY A 4 -3.83 -13.41 -6.37
CA GLY A 4 -3.30 -12.37 -5.50
C GLY A 4 -4.27 -12.03 -4.38
N PHE A 5 -3.93 -12.39 -3.15
CA PHE A 5 -4.75 -12.10 -1.98
C PHE A 5 -4.11 -11.00 -1.13
N SER A 6 -4.85 -9.96 -0.80
CA SER A 6 -4.35 -8.83 0.01
C SER A 6 -5.05 -8.71 1.38
N GLY A 7 -6.09 -9.48 1.64
CA GLY A 7 -6.98 -9.30 2.79
C GLY A 7 -7.97 -8.15 2.64
N ALA A 8 -7.95 -7.44 1.50
CA ALA A 8 -8.91 -6.41 1.15
C ALA A 8 -10.23 -7.02 0.63
N LYS A 9 -11.34 -6.27 0.71
CA LYS A 9 -12.67 -6.70 0.30
C LYS A 9 -12.72 -7.36 -1.09
N ASP A 10 -12.04 -6.75 -2.06
CA ASP A 10 -12.02 -7.23 -3.43
C ASP A 10 -11.28 -8.57 -3.56
N SER A 11 -10.16 -8.75 -2.83
CA SER A 11 -9.41 -10.01 -2.81
C SER A 11 -10.16 -11.15 -2.10
N VAL A 12 -10.99 -10.82 -1.13
CA VAL A 12 -11.87 -11.79 -0.45
C VAL A 12 -12.93 -12.32 -1.44
N VAL A 13 -13.53 -11.43 -2.21
CA VAL A 13 -14.53 -11.80 -3.22
C VAL A 13 -13.95 -12.69 -4.32
N ILE A 14 -12.78 -12.32 -4.88
CA ILE A 14 -12.18 -13.13 -5.94
C ILE A 14 -11.70 -14.51 -5.47
N LEU A 15 -11.31 -14.63 -4.20
CA LEU A 15 -10.98 -15.91 -3.61
C LEU A 15 -12.21 -16.83 -3.53
N ASP A 16 -13.32 -16.36 -3.02
CA ASP A 16 -14.58 -17.11 -2.95
C ASP A 16 -15.13 -17.45 -4.34
N LEU A 17 -15.05 -16.52 -5.30
CA LEU A 17 -15.41 -16.80 -6.69
C LEU A 17 -14.54 -17.90 -7.32
N ALA A 18 -13.22 -17.90 -7.05
CA ALA A 18 -12.32 -18.93 -7.54
C ALA A 18 -12.64 -20.30 -6.92
N GLU A 19 -12.97 -20.35 -5.61
CA GLU A 19 -13.39 -21.57 -4.94
C GLU A 19 -14.70 -22.12 -5.52
N ARG A 20 -15.71 -21.29 -5.66
CA ARG A 20 -17.03 -21.68 -6.23
C ARG A 20 -16.96 -22.10 -7.69
N SER A 21 -16.03 -21.53 -8.46
CA SER A 21 -15.86 -21.91 -9.87
C SER A 21 -15.14 -23.24 -10.06
N GLY A 22 -14.54 -23.82 -9.01
CA GLY A 22 -13.81 -25.08 -9.07
C GLY A 22 -12.48 -25.01 -9.84
N ILE A 23 -11.99 -23.82 -10.19
CA ILE A 23 -10.71 -23.67 -10.90
C ILE A 23 -9.54 -24.01 -9.99
N LYS A 24 -8.44 -24.53 -10.58
CA LYS A 24 -7.20 -24.78 -9.84
C LYS A 24 -6.38 -23.49 -9.73
N TYR A 25 -6.13 -23.04 -8.50
CA TYR A 25 -5.34 -21.85 -8.20
C TYR A 25 -4.46 -22.04 -6.97
N ASN A 26 -3.45 -21.19 -6.84
CA ASN A 26 -2.63 -21.04 -5.63
C ASN A 26 -2.80 -19.60 -5.14
N ALA A 27 -3.48 -19.41 -4.00
CA ALA A 27 -3.64 -18.10 -3.40
C ALA A 27 -2.38 -17.72 -2.61
N SER A 28 -1.91 -16.48 -2.81
CA SER A 28 -0.73 -15.96 -2.13
C SER A 28 -0.96 -14.54 -1.62
N TYR A 29 -0.57 -14.31 -0.38
CA TYR A 29 -0.44 -12.98 0.22
C TYR A 29 1.02 -12.61 0.35
N ALA A 30 1.44 -11.56 -0.34
CA ALA A 30 2.79 -11.02 -0.21
C ALA A 30 2.83 -10.02 0.95
N ASN A 31 3.50 -10.41 2.05
CA ASN A 31 3.64 -9.55 3.24
C ASN A 31 4.49 -8.32 2.91
N THR A 32 3.87 -7.16 2.90
CA THR A 32 4.57 -5.90 2.62
C THR A 32 5.31 -5.34 3.83
N THR A 33 5.08 -5.90 5.02
CA THR A 33 5.59 -5.43 6.32
C THR A 33 5.10 -4.04 6.76
N VAL A 34 4.19 -3.45 5.98
CA VAL A 34 3.59 -2.12 6.22
C VAL A 34 2.07 -2.13 5.99
N ASP A 35 1.47 -3.32 5.90
CA ASP A 35 0.01 -3.46 5.92
C ASP A 35 -0.54 -3.16 7.33
N PRO A 36 -1.82 -2.81 7.47
CA PRO A 36 -2.44 -2.55 8.77
C PRO A 36 -2.20 -3.67 9.78
N PRO A 37 -1.96 -3.35 11.07
CA PRO A 37 -1.68 -4.35 12.11
C PRO A 37 -2.76 -5.43 12.18
N GLY A 38 -2.34 -6.70 12.31
CA GLY A 38 -3.27 -7.83 12.39
C GLY A 38 -3.73 -8.40 11.04
N THR A 39 -3.31 -7.83 9.89
CA THR A 39 -3.63 -8.38 8.56
C THR A 39 -3.24 -9.85 8.44
N ILE A 40 -2.02 -10.23 8.84
CA ILE A 40 -1.57 -11.63 8.79
C ILE A 40 -2.42 -12.53 9.70
N SER A 41 -2.74 -12.07 10.91
CA SER A 41 -3.58 -12.83 11.85
C SER A 41 -5.00 -13.02 11.31
N PHE A 42 -5.56 -12.00 10.67
CA PHE A 42 -6.84 -12.07 10.00
C PHE A 42 -6.83 -13.11 8.86
N ILE A 43 -5.80 -13.09 8.01
CA ILE A 43 -5.65 -14.04 6.90
C ILE A 43 -5.51 -15.47 7.45
N LYS A 44 -4.64 -15.69 8.40
CA LYS A 44 -4.44 -17.03 9.01
C LYS A 44 -5.71 -17.60 9.65
N LYS A 45 -6.51 -16.74 10.27
CA LYS A 45 -7.73 -17.14 10.96
C LYS A 45 -8.85 -17.50 9.98
N ASN A 46 -9.04 -16.72 8.92
CA ASN A 46 -10.23 -16.81 8.07
C ASN A 46 -9.95 -17.40 6.69
N TYR A 47 -8.69 -17.42 6.24
CA TYR A 47 -8.27 -17.82 4.89
C TYR A 47 -6.98 -18.64 4.95
N SER A 48 -7.04 -19.76 5.67
CA SER A 48 -5.87 -20.64 5.94
C SER A 48 -5.25 -21.24 4.68
N GLN A 49 -6.01 -21.33 3.57
CA GLN A 49 -5.54 -21.80 2.25
C GLN A 49 -4.62 -20.75 1.56
N VAL A 50 -4.55 -19.53 2.05
CA VAL A 50 -3.70 -18.48 1.47
C VAL A 50 -2.27 -18.60 1.97
N ARG A 51 -1.33 -18.85 1.08
CA ARG A 51 0.10 -18.91 1.39
C ARG A 51 0.65 -17.52 1.68
N ILE A 52 1.28 -17.34 2.84
CA ILE A 52 1.93 -16.07 3.22
C ILE A 52 3.38 -16.08 2.75
N LEU A 53 3.72 -15.17 1.85
CA LEU A 53 5.07 -14.96 1.34
C LEU A 53 5.77 -13.89 2.17
N GLN A 54 6.92 -14.25 2.75
CA GLN A 54 7.73 -13.31 3.54
C GLN A 54 8.78 -12.65 2.64
N PRO A 55 8.94 -11.31 2.72
CA PRO A 55 9.95 -10.62 1.95
C PRO A 55 11.35 -10.82 2.55
N LYS A 56 12.39 -10.74 1.73
CA LYS A 56 13.79 -10.76 2.18
C LYS A 56 14.17 -9.51 2.99
N GLN A 57 13.55 -8.39 2.71
CA GLN A 57 13.76 -7.10 3.37
C GLN A 57 12.41 -6.47 3.69
N SER A 58 12.30 -5.82 4.84
CA SER A 58 11.11 -5.05 5.18
C SER A 58 10.99 -3.77 4.36
N PHE A 59 9.80 -3.18 4.31
CA PHE A 59 9.56 -1.88 3.70
C PHE A 59 10.50 -0.81 4.25
N PHE A 60 10.73 -0.82 5.56
CA PHE A 60 11.60 0.15 6.23
C PHE A 60 13.07 -0.01 5.83
N GLN A 61 13.59 -1.24 5.74
CA GLN A 61 14.93 -1.52 5.23
C GLN A 61 15.09 -1.09 3.75
N LEU A 62 14.03 -1.21 2.95
CA LEU A 62 14.06 -0.70 1.58
C LEU A 62 14.15 0.83 1.55
N ILE A 63 13.50 1.55 2.47
CA ILE A 63 13.68 3.01 2.59
C ILE A 63 15.12 3.36 2.96
N GLU A 64 15.75 2.64 3.89
CA GLU A 64 17.14 2.87 4.32
C GLU A 64 18.16 2.71 3.16
N THR A 65 17.81 1.99 2.11
CA THR A 65 18.69 1.75 0.96
C THR A 65 18.30 2.53 -0.29
N LYS A 66 17.01 2.75 -0.50
CA LYS A 66 16.44 3.31 -1.73
C LYS A 66 15.80 4.70 -1.54
N GLY A 67 15.59 5.15 -0.29
CA GLY A 67 14.84 6.35 0.04
C GLY A 67 13.34 6.16 -0.07
N LEU A 68 12.60 7.27 -0.09
CA LEU A 68 11.13 7.25 -0.12
C LEU A 68 10.59 6.72 -1.45
N PRO A 69 9.54 5.88 -1.43
CA PRO A 69 8.82 5.51 -2.64
C PRO A 69 7.99 6.69 -3.17
N GLY A 70 7.57 6.61 -4.42
CA GLY A 70 6.70 7.61 -5.05
C GLY A 70 5.83 6.96 -6.11
N ARG A 71 4.91 7.74 -6.71
CA ARG A 71 4.00 7.23 -7.75
C ARG A 71 4.74 6.62 -8.93
N MET A 72 5.84 7.25 -9.36
CA MET A 72 6.68 6.76 -10.46
C MET A 72 7.80 5.82 -9.99
N ARG A 73 8.12 5.80 -8.70
CA ARG A 73 9.21 5.01 -8.12
C ARG A 73 8.66 3.92 -7.20
N ARG A 74 8.10 2.87 -7.79
CA ARG A 74 7.34 1.82 -7.12
C ARG A 74 8.17 0.61 -6.72
N PHE A 75 9.41 0.80 -6.27
CA PHE A 75 10.30 -0.30 -5.87
C PHE A 75 9.70 -1.17 -4.74
N CYS A 76 8.84 -0.59 -3.89
CA CYS A 76 8.16 -1.34 -2.84
C CYS A 76 7.17 -2.36 -3.42
N CYS A 77 6.43 -2.01 -4.48
CA CYS A 77 5.56 -2.98 -5.17
C CYS A 77 6.39 -4.11 -5.78
N GLU A 78 7.43 -3.78 -6.56
CA GLU A 78 8.33 -4.74 -7.17
C GLU A 78 8.96 -5.70 -6.15
N LYS A 79 9.47 -5.19 -5.01
CA LYS A 79 10.24 -5.99 -4.05
C LYS A 79 9.40 -6.69 -3.00
N LEU A 80 8.19 -6.19 -2.70
CA LEU A 80 7.37 -6.72 -1.61
C LEU A 80 6.06 -7.32 -2.10
N LYS A 81 5.31 -6.61 -2.95
CA LYS A 81 3.95 -6.99 -3.29
C LYS A 81 3.86 -7.92 -4.49
N GLU A 82 4.69 -7.69 -5.51
CA GLU A 82 4.62 -8.37 -6.80
C GLU A 82 5.68 -9.50 -6.89
N GLN A 83 5.73 -10.35 -5.84
CA GLN A 83 6.69 -11.45 -5.73
C GLN A 83 6.10 -12.83 -6.10
N TYR A 84 4.87 -12.85 -6.62
CA TYR A 84 4.17 -14.06 -7.05
C TYR A 84 3.66 -13.92 -8.47
N GLY A 85 3.38 -15.03 -9.11
CA GLY A 85 2.74 -15.06 -10.44
C GLY A 85 3.60 -14.56 -11.61
N ILE A 86 4.91 -14.39 -11.42
CA ILE A 86 5.83 -13.93 -12.48
C ILE A 86 5.75 -14.91 -13.66
N GLY A 87 5.44 -14.41 -14.86
CA GLY A 87 5.25 -15.21 -16.08
C GLY A 87 4.02 -16.13 -16.06
N GLN A 88 3.07 -15.93 -15.15
CA GLN A 88 1.89 -16.78 -14.99
C GLN A 88 0.58 -15.98 -15.19
N ARG A 89 -0.54 -16.70 -15.23
CA ARG A 89 -1.87 -16.09 -15.13
C ARG A 89 -2.16 -15.77 -13.66
N ILE A 90 -2.50 -14.49 -13.38
CA ILE A 90 -2.74 -13.96 -12.04
C ILE A 90 -4.18 -13.46 -11.94
N ILE A 91 -4.96 -13.99 -11.02
CA ILE A 91 -6.30 -13.51 -10.71
C ILE A 91 -6.17 -12.39 -9.69
N GLU A 92 -6.71 -11.21 -10.01
CA GLU A 92 -6.67 -10.02 -9.15
C GLU A 92 -8.03 -9.32 -9.07
N GLY A 93 -8.34 -8.75 -7.90
CA GLY A 93 -9.58 -8.04 -7.63
C GLY A 93 -9.52 -6.55 -8.01
N MET A 94 -9.03 -6.22 -9.21
CA MET A 94 -9.07 -4.85 -9.72
C MET A 94 -10.42 -4.54 -10.33
N ARG A 95 -10.90 -3.29 -10.14
CA ARG A 95 -12.17 -2.80 -10.67
C ARG A 95 -11.98 -1.53 -11.49
N SER A 96 -12.74 -1.39 -12.55
CA SER A 96 -12.72 -0.21 -13.45
C SER A 96 -13.07 1.09 -12.71
N GLU A 97 -13.98 1.01 -11.73
CA GLU A 97 -14.41 2.14 -10.89
C GLU A 97 -13.27 2.77 -10.05
N GLU A 98 -12.20 2.06 -9.78
CA GLU A 98 -11.15 2.54 -8.88
C GLU A 98 -10.27 3.66 -9.48
N SER A 99 -10.21 3.79 -10.79
CA SER A 99 -9.52 4.91 -11.46
C SER A 99 -9.82 4.94 -12.97
N GLN A 100 -9.67 6.14 -13.56
CA GLN A 100 -9.78 6.32 -15.03
C GLN A 100 -8.86 5.39 -15.83
N LEU A 101 -7.65 5.13 -15.31
CA LEU A 101 -6.72 4.21 -15.98
C LEU A 101 -7.24 2.76 -15.94
N ARG A 102 -7.85 2.34 -14.82
CA ARG A 102 -8.43 0.99 -14.72
C ARG A 102 -9.72 0.81 -15.52
N ALA A 103 -10.42 1.91 -15.81
CA ALA A 103 -11.56 1.89 -16.70
C ALA A 103 -11.21 1.50 -18.14
N LEU A 104 -9.93 1.57 -18.52
CA LEU A 104 -9.41 1.15 -19.82
C LEU A 104 -8.92 -0.30 -19.84
N TYR A 105 -9.05 -1.01 -18.71
CA TYR A 105 -8.58 -2.40 -18.62
C TYR A 105 -9.56 -3.37 -19.26
N GLU A 106 -9.00 -4.44 -19.80
CA GLU A 106 -9.75 -5.59 -20.29
C GLU A 106 -9.83 -6.69 -19.20
N PRO A 107 -10.84 -7.60 -19.25
CA PRO A 107 -10.98 -8.70 -18.29
C PRO A 107 -9.75 -9.62 -18.23
N GLU A 108 -9.00 -9.73 -19.33
CA GLU A 108 -7.69 -10.39 -19.41
C GLU A 108 -6.71 -9.47 -20.12
N GLN A 109 -5.56 -9.19 -19.48
CA GLN A 109 -4.54 -8.32 -20.06
C GLN A 109 -3.13 -8.74 -19.66
N CYS A 110 -2.16 -8.44 -20.54
CA CYS A 110 -0.75 -8.64 -20.25
C CYS A 110 -0.19 -7.58 -19.33
N ASP A 111 0.72 -7.97 -18.43
CA ASP A 111 1.46 -7.03 -17.59
C ASP A 111 2.62 -6.41 -18.37
N ALA A 112 2.59 -5.09 -18.52
CA ALA A 112 3.63 -4.35 -19.23
C ALA A 112 4.93 -4.17 -18.41
N ARG A 113 4.93 -4.57 -17.14
CA ARG A 113 6.09 -4.40 -16.25
C ARG A 113 7.14 -5.48 -16.49
N LYS A 114 8.36 -5.06 -16.83
CA LYS A 114 9.48 -5.96 -17.19
C LYS A 114 9.75 -7.06 -16.17
N TRP A 115 9.56 -6.77 -14.87
CA TRP A 115 9.81 -7.78 -13.82
C TRP A 115 8.72 -8.84 -13.70
N MET A 116 7.54 -8.63 -14.31
CA MET A 116 6.45 -9.61 -14.32
C MET A 116 6.55 -10.63 -15.47
N LYS A 117 7.49 -10.45 -16.42
CA LYS A 117 7.78 -11.42 -17.49
C LYS A 117 6.52 -11.91 -18.21
N ASP A 118 5.79 -10.98 -18.79
CA ASP A 118 4.57 -11.26 -19.57
C ASP A 118 3.47 -11.99 -18.78
N ALA A 119 3.42 -11.81 -17.47
CA ALA A 119 2.30 -12.30 -16.66
C ALA A 119 0.98 -11.76 -17.22
N LYS A 120 -0.08 -12.57 -17.15
CA LYS A 120 -1.43 -12.19 -17.60
C LYS A 120 -2.34 -12.00 -16.39
N HIS A 121 -2.96 -10.83 -16.30
CA HIS A 121 -3.96 -10.53 -15.27
C HIS A 121 -5.34 -10.98 -15.74
N ILE A 122 -6.06 -11.68 -14.87
CA ILE A 122 -7.46 -12.06 -15.02
C ILE A 122 -8.25 -11.29 -13.97
N LEU A 123 -9.21 -10.49 -14.39
CA LEU A 123 -9.93 -9.51 -13.58
C LEU A 123 -11.43 -9.85 -13.49
N PRO A 124 -11.82 -10.85 -12.67
CA PRO A 124 -13.18 -11.38 -12.68
C PRO A 124 -14.25 -10.37 -12.27
N ILE A 125 -13.87 -9.38 -11.48
CA ILE A 125 -14.77 -8.35 -10.93
C ILE A 125 -14.49 -6.96 -11.52
N LEU A 126 -13.86 -6.89 -12.72
CA LEU A 126 -13.47 -5.63 -13.34
C LEU A 126 -14.64 -4.63 -13.43
N ASN A 127 -15.81 -5.10 -13.84
CA ASN A 127 -17.01 -4.29 -14.04
C ASN A 127 -17.93 -4.18 -12.81
N TRP A 128 -17.48 -4.67 -11.64
CA TRP A 128 -18.26 -4.59 -10.42
C TRP A 128 -18.10 -3.21 -9.77
N SER A 129 -19.21 -2.67 -9.26
CA SER A 129 -19.19 -1.51 -8.38
C SER A 129 -18.73 -1.89 -6.95
N GLU A 130 -18.37 -0.88 -6.16
CA GLU A 130 -18.10 -1.10 -4.73
C GLU A 130 -19.30 -1.69 -4.00
N THR A 131 -20.51 -1.29 -4.40
CA THR A 131 -21.78 -1.83 -3.87
C THR A 131 -21.93 -3.31 -4.17
N ASP A 132 -21.56 -3.75 -5.38
CA ASP A 132 -21.64 -5.18 -5.76
C ASP A 132 -20.70 -6.03 -4.89
N VAL A 133 -19.47 -5.54 -4.65
CA VAL A 133 -18.49 -6.20 -3.78
C VAL A 133 -19.05 -6.37 -2.37
N TRP A 134 -19.63 -5.32 -1.78
CA TRP A 134 -20.21 -5.39 -0.44
C TRP A 134 -21.48 -6.24 -0.37
N ASN A 135 -22.33 -6.20 -1.40
CA ASN A 135 -23.49 -7.07 -1.50
C ASN A 135 -23.09 -8.54 -1.57
N TYR A 136 -22.05 -8.85 -2.33
CA TYR A 136 -21.51 -10.20 -2.42
C TYR A 136 -20.96 -10.69 -1.06
N ILE A 137 -20.14 -9.87 -0.38
CA ILE A 137 -19.58 -10.19 0.95
C ILE A 137 -20.72 -10.49 1.94
N ARG A 138 -21.76 -9.67 1.99
CA ARG A 138 -22.91 -9.88 2.88
C ARG A 138 -23.72 -11.13 2.51
N LYS A 139 -23.98 -11.32 1.22
CA LYS A 139 -24.76 -12.47 0.71
C LYS A 139 -24.14 -13.79 1.11
N TYR A 140 -22.81 -13.88 1.05
CA TYR A 140 -22.07 -15.11 1.33
C TYR A 140 -21.41 -15.12 2.71
N ASN A 141 -21.71 -14.11 3.55
CA ASN A 141 -21.18 -13.96 4.91
C ASN A 141 -19.66 -14.13 4.97
N LEU A 142 -18.93 -13.49 4.04
CA LEU A 142 -17.48 -13.60 3.96
C LEU A 142 -16.82 -12.74 5.04
N ALA A 143 -15.78 -13.27 5.67
CA ALA A 143 -14.97 -12.51 6.61
C ALA A 143 -14.19 -11.40 5.88
N TYR A 144 -14.21 -10.18 6.41
CA TYR A 144 -13.47 -9.05 5.87
C TYR A 144 -12.71 -8.28 6.96
N SER A 145 -11.81 -7.42 6.56
CA SER A 145 -10.95 -6.69 7.49
C SER A 145 -11.76 -5.69 8.32
N LYS A 146 -11.57 -5.73 9.65
CA LYS A 146 -12.17 -4.78 10.61
C LYS A 146 -11.91 -3.30 10.30
N TYR A 147 -10.90 -3.01 9.49
CA TYR A 147 -10.52 -1.64 9.15
C TYR A 147 -11.51 -0.93 8.22
N TYR A 148 -12.45 -1.65 7.64
CA TYR A 148 -13.57 -1.07 6.91
C TYR A 148 -14.66 -0.53 7.83
N ASP A 149 -14.76 -1.05 9.06
CA ASP A 149 -15.79 -0.69 10.04
C ASP A 149 -15.34 0.43 10.99
N ALA A 150 -16.26 0.97 11.78
CA ALA A 150 -15.97 1.90 12.85
C ALA A 150 -15.05 1.25 13.92
N PRO A 151 -14.15 1.98 14.53
CA PRO A 151 -13.90 3.42 14.37
C PRO A 151 -12.97 3.78 13.19
N TYR A 152 -12.48 2.81 12.44
CA TYR A 152 -11.44 3.01 11.43
C TYR A 152 -11.99 3.61 10.15
N ASN A 153 -13.07 3.06 9.61
CA ASN A 153 -13.74 3.52 8.38
C ASN A 153 -12.74 3.81 7.25
N LEU A 154 -11.83 2.88 6.97
CA LEU A 154 -10.92 2.99 5.82
C LEU A 154 -11.67 2.65 4.54
N SER A 155 -11.52 3.46 3.51
CA SER A 155 -12.07 3.18 2.18
C SER A 155 -11.36 2.02 1.48
N ARG A 156 -10.09 1.76 1.87
CA ARG A 156 -9.26 0.68 1.32
C ARG A 156 -8.42 0.01 2.40
N HIS A 157 -8.19 -1.28 2.23
CA HIS A 157 -7.18 -2.03 2.98
C HIS A 157 -5.95 -2.23 2.09
N GLY A 158 -4.78 -1.77 2.55
CA GLY A 158 -3.52 -1.89 1.81
C GLY A 158 -2.36 -1.26 2.59
N CYS A 159 -1.19 -1.15 1.96
CA CYS A 159 0.01 -0.61 2.61
C CYS A 159 -0.25 0.77 3.24
N VAL A 160 0.08 0.92 4.52
CA VAL A 160 -0.02 2.19 5.25
C VAL A 160 0.96 3.21 4.66
N GLY A 161 0.47 4.41 4.35
CA GLY A 161 1.28 5.46 3.76
C GLY A 161 1.68 5.21 2.30
N CYS A 162 0.87 4.47 1.55
CA CYS A 162 1.13 4.23 0.14
C CYS A 162 0.94 5.51 -0.70
N PRO A 163 1.94 5.94 -1.49
CA PRO A 163 1.82 7.16 -2.30
C PRO A 163 0.72 7.10 -3.37
N LEU A 164 0.24 5.89 -3.71
CA LEU A 164 -0.89 5.71 -4.62
C LEU A 164 -2.25 5.98 -3.95
N ALA A 165 -2.29 6.06 -2.63
CA ALA A 165 -3.52 6.35 -1.89
C ALA A 165 -3.88 7.84 -1.84
N GLY A 166 -2.93 8.72 -2.15
CA GLY A 166 -3.07 10.17 -2.04
C GLY A 166 -2.86 10.71 -0.61
N CYS A 167 -2.56 12.02 -0.52
CA CYS A 167 -2.11 12.65 0.73
C CYS A 167 -3.12 12.55 1.88
N LYS A 168 -4.41 12.79 1.63
CA LYS A 168 -5.45 12.71 2.68
C LYS A 168 -5.53 11.32 3.31
N GLN A 169 -5.46 10.27 2.49
CA GLN A 169 -5.48 8.89 2.96
C GLN A 169 -4.19 8.55 3.71
N MET A 170 -3.02 8.94 3.21
CA MET A 170 -1.74 8.73 3.91
C MET A 170 -1.74 9.38 5.29
N GLN A 171 -2.19 10.62 5.40
CA GLN A 171 -2.28 11.33 6.69
C GLN A 171 -3.24 10.61 7.65
N LYS A 172 -4.42 10.18 7.19
CA LYS A 172 -5.39 9.41 7.99
C LYS A 172 -4.75 8.11 8.50
N GLU A 173 -4.07 7.37 7.63
CA GLU A 173 -3.41 6.11 7.97
C GLU A 173 -2.28 6.29 8.99
N PHE A 174 -1.43 7.31 8.84
CA PHE A 174 -0.36 7.56 9.80
C PHE A 174 -0.87 8.09 11.14
N LYS A 175 -1.98 8.86 11.17
CA LYS A 175 -2.66 9.22 12.42
C LYS A 175 -3.26 8.00 13.13
N MET A 176 -3.71 7.02 12.38
CA MET A 176 -4.27 5.76 12.88
C MET A 176 -3.18 4.78 13.34
N PHE A 177 -2.03 4.78 12.64
CA PHE A 177 -0.90 3.87 12.89
C PHE A 177 0.41 4.64 13.11
N PRO A 178 0.51 5.45 14.18
CA PRO A 178 1.65 6.35 14.41
C PRO A 178 2.99 5.61 14.58
N GLY A 179 2.97 4.34 14.99
CA GLY A 179 4.16 3.50 15.04
C GLY A 179 4.83 3.30 13.67
N TYR A 180 4.06 3.29 12.58
CA TYR A 180 4.62 3.23 11.23
C TYR A 180 5.23 4.57 10.81
N ALA A 181 4.62 5.70 11.19
CA ALA A 181 5.20 7.02 10.98
C ALA A 181 6.57 7.14 11.66
N LYS A 182 6.65 6.74 12.95
CA LYS A 182 7.89 6.74 13.73
C LYS A 182 8.98 5.90 13.06
N ARG A 183 8.65 4.67 12.66
CA ARG A 183 9.60 3.78 11.96
C ARG A 183 10.05 4.35 10.62
N MET A 184 9.14 4.97 9.87
CA MET A 184 9.47 5.59 8.59
C MET A 184 10.41 6.76 8.73
N ILE A 185 10.19 7.63 9.73
CA ILE A 185 11.08 8.76 10.06
C ILE A 185 12.49 8.25 10.39
N VAL A 186 12.62 7.22 11.23
CA VAL A 186 13.90 6.58 11.55
C VAL A 186 14.58 6.02 10.31
N SER A 187 13.84 5.39 9.40
CA SER A 187 14.41 4.85 8.15
C SER A 187 14.84 5.94 7.19
N ILE A 188 14.13 7.07 7.15
CA ILE A 188 14.54 8.27 6.39
C ILE A 188 15.85 8.82 6.95
N GLU A 189 15.96 8.96 8.28
CA GLU A 189 17.17 9.42 8.95
C GLU A 189 18.38 8.55 8.58
N ARG A 190 18.24 7.24 8.69
CA ARG A 190 19.31 6.29 8.31
C ARG A 190 19.69 6.41 6.84
N TYR A 191 18.72 6.57 5.94
CA TYR A 191 19.02 6.78 4.53
C TYR A 191 19.77 8.08 4.27
N MET A 192 19.38 9.17 4.94
CA MET A 192 20.05 10.48 4.82
C MET A 192 21.51 10.40 5.32
N ASN A 193 21.73 9.76 6.46
CA ASN A 193 23.06 9.60 7.08
C ASN A 193 23.98 8.68 6.26
N ASN A 194 23.45 7.56 5.77
CA ASN A 194 24.23 6.59 4.99
C ASN A 194 24.61 7.11 3.58
N LYS A 195 23.88 8.09 3.08
CA LYS A 195 24.09 8.67 1.74
C LYS A 195 23.94 10.19 1.77
N PRO A 196 24.91 10.93 2.34
CA PRO A 196 24.79 12.38 2.56
C PRO A 196 24.57 13.20 1.29
N ASN A 197 24.95 12.67 0.14
CA ASN A 197 24.76 13.32 -1.17
C ASN A 197 23.46 12.89 -1.89
N ASN A 198 22.57 12.15 -1.22
CA ASN A 198 21.28 11.74 -1.83
C ASN A 198 20.29 12.92 -1.92
N ALA A 199 19.24 12.73 -2.73
CA ALA A 199 18.25 13.78 -2.97
C ALA A 199 17.50 14.22 -1.70
N LEU A 200 17.25 13.32 -0.72
CA LEU A 200 16.60 13.69 0.54
C LEU A 200 17.54 14.55 1.38
N ALA A 201 18.77 14.14 1.60
CA ALA A 201 19.74 14.89 2.39
C ALA A 201 20.06 16.28 1.79
N ARG A 202 20.05 16.41 0.45
CA ARG A 202 20.25 17.71 -0.22
C ARG A 202 19.06 18.65 -0.14
N ASN A 203 17.84 18.12 -0.05
CA ASN A 203 16.63 18.93 -0.13
C ASN A 203 15.97 19.19 1.23
N PHE A 204 16.23 18.36 2.23
CA PHE A 204 15.58 18.42 3.54
C PHE A 204 16.63 18.54 4.66
N SER A 205 16.31 19.35 5.67
CA SER A 205 17.20 19.64 6.79
C SER A 205 17.21 18.49 7.81
N ASP A 206 16.10 17.77 7.93
CA ASP A 206 15.93 16.67 8.86
C ASP A 206 14.88 15.63 8.34
N PRO A 207 14.82 14.43 8.94
CA PRO A 207 13.91 13.37 8.49
C PRO A 207 12.43 13.69 8.69
N TYR A 208 12.06 14.56 9.65
CA TYR A 208 10.68 14.99 9.86
C TYR A 208 10.20 15.89 8.73
N GLU A 209 11.07 16.77 8.25
CA GLU A 209 10.81 17.60 7.09
C GLU A 209 10.56 16.73 5.85
N ALA A 210 11.43 15.77 5.57
CA ALA A 210 11.28 14.83 4.46
C ALA A 210 9.98 14.01 4.57
N PHE A 211 9.64 13.54 5.77
CA PHE A 211 8.40 12.81 6.03
C PHE A 211 7.15 13.70 5.85
N TYR A 212 7.18 14.93 6.36
CA TYR A 212 6.09 15.89 6.20
C TYR A 212 5.76 16.14 4.73
N PHE A 213 6.78 16.38 3.92
CA PHE A 213 6.62 16.59 2.50
C PHE A 213 6.11 15.34 1.77
N TYR A 214 6.56 14.18 2.19
CA TYR A 214 6.09 12.92 1.64
C TYR A 214 4.60 12.72 1.85
N ILE A 215 4.10 12.89 3.07
CA ILE A 215 2.67 12.65 3.39
C ILE A 215 1.73 13.72 2.83
N ASN A 216 2.25 14.88 2.46
CA ASN A 216 1.50 15.97 1.83
C ASN A 216 1.62 15.98 0.31
N GLU A 217 2.43 15.08 -0.28
CA GLU A 217 2.71 15.04 -1.73
C GLU A 217 3.13 16.43 -2.28
N MET A 218 3.91 17.19 -1.52
CA MET A 218 4.27 18.56 -1.88
C MET A 218 5.27 18.62 -3.01
N PRO A 219 5.03 19.46 -4.04
CA PRO A 219 5.99 19.73 -5.09
C PRO A 219 7.26 20.43 -4.56
N MET A 220 8.42 20.16 -5.15
CA MET A 220 9.71 20.74 -4.73
C MET A 220 9.72 22.28 -4.75
N GLN A 221 8.96 22.90 -5.63
CA GLN A 221 8.82 24.36 -5.69
C GLN A 221 8.16 24.92 -4.42
N ASP A 222 7.15 24.23 -3.88
CA ASP A 222 6.43 24.68 -2.67
C ASP A 222 7.30 24.45 -1.42
N ILE A 223 8.10 23.39 -1.39
CA ILE A 223 9.13 23.16 -0.38
C ILE A 223 10.10 24.36 -0.32
N ARG A 224 10.61 24.78 -1.49
CA ARG A 224 11.53 25.93 -1.58
C ARG A 224 10.88 27.23 -1.15
N ARG A 225 9.57 27.42 -1.43
CA ARG A 225 8.81 28.61 -0.98
C ARG A 225 8.66 28.62 0.54
N LEU A 226 8.29 27.49 1.16
CA LEU A 226 8.17 27.37 2.61
C LEU A 226 9.49 27.65 3.33
N LYS A 227 10.63 27.16 2.79
CA LYS A 227 11.95 27.41 3.34
C LYS A 227 12.41 28.87 3.23
N LYS A 228 11.88 29.63 2.25
CA LYS A 228 12.20 31.06 2.05
C LYS A 228 11.19 31.99 2.75
N GLY A 229 10.13 31.44 3.35
CA GLY A 229 9.08 32.23 4.01
C GLY A 229 9.56 32.90 5.30
N LEU A 230 8.90 34.02 5.66
CA LEU A 230 9.15 34.78 6.89
C LEU A 230 8.80 34.04 8.18
N PHE A 231 8.02 32.95 8.09
CA PHE A 231 7.61 32.16 9.24
C PHE A 231 8.41 30.85 9.30
N TYR A 232 9.03 30.61 10.44
CA TYR A 232 9.75 29.36 10.71
C TYR A 232 8.74 28.20 10.74
N PHE A 233 8.84 27.30 9.74
CA PHE A 233 8.04 26.08 9.70
C PHE A 233 8.79 24.95 10.39
N ASN A 234 8.23 24.45 11.49
CA ASN A 234 8.81 23.32 12.25
C ASN A 234 8.06 22.02 11.96
N ALA A 235 8.51 21.29 10.94
CA ALA A 235 7.92 20.01 10.56
C ALA A 235 7.89 19.01 11.71
N LYS A 236 8.92 18.99 12.55
CA LYS A 236 9.04 18.07 13.69
C LYS A 236 7.95 18.32 14.72
N GLU A 237 7.66 19.57 15.02
CA GLU A 237 6.59 19.94 15.94
C GLU A 237 5.21 19.56 15.40
N VAL A 238 4.94 19.87 14.13
CA VAL A 238 3.68 19.52 13.46
C VAL A 238 3.48 18.01 13.46
N ILE A 239 4.47 17.24 13.04
CA ILE A 239 4.38 15.77 12.99
C ILE A 239 4.20 15.17 14.39
N ARG A 240 4.90 15.68 15.40
CA ARG A 240 4.72 15.24 16.78
C ARG A 240 3.29 15.49 17.23
N LYS A 241 2.79 16.72 17.09
CA LYS A 241 1.45 17.12 17.52
C LYS A 241 0.35 16.36 16.79
N GLU A 242 0.43 16.23 15.48
CA GLU A 242 -0.68 15.70 14.66
C GLU A 242 -0.68 14.17 14.55
N ILE A 243 0.49 13.53 14.64
CA ILE A 243 0.64 12.10 14.34
C ILE A 243 1.21 11.33 15.53
N LEU A 244 2.32 11.78 16.12
CA LEU A 244 3.07 10.98 17.10
C LEU A 244 2.54 11.07 18.54
N ASN A 245 2.00 12.21 18.98
CA ASN A 245 1.48 12.37 20.36
C ASN A 245 0.17 11.59 20.63
N ARG A 246 -0.28 10.76 19.71
CA ARG A 246 -1.40 9.84 19.90
C ARG A 246 -0.96 8.45 20.40
N ILE A 247 0.31 8.33 20.82
CA ILE A 247 0.90 7.06 21.35
C ILE A 247 0.91 7.04 22.88
N GLU A 248 0.57 8.16 23.54
CA GLU A 248 0.46 8.24 25.01
C GLU A 248 -0.94 7.91 25.51
#